data_a2bf748b072bffe8087bfb2f5dd4471b
#
_entry.id   a2bf748b072bffe8087bfb2f5dd4471b
#
_cell.length_a   1.000
_cell.length_b   1.000
_cell.length_c   1.000
_cell.angle_alpha   90.00
_cell.angle_beta   90.00
_cell.angle_gamma   90.00
#
_symmetry.space_group_name_H-M   'P 1'
#
loop_
_entity.id
_entity.type
_entity.pdbx_description
1 polymer ?
#
loop_
_entity_poly.entity_id
_entity_poly.type
_entity_poly.pdbx_seq_one_letter_code
_entity_poly.pdbx_strand_id
1 'polypeptide(L)'
;SFCYTSSSNANQWSHYLTGGGGFQGSYPASNAFNGTTTGSSTSRSTNSQTTQTFTPPGGISYSSSVEVWTWMDGTVSLNGGSNITVSNDQSFRTIATGSGTIDYITFNSASGNSVYIAGIRVDGNILIEPQGVTINGDTRAENCNPFEAFSVDGVGYPTAALAGLTGGSSPISRATVNTKAGFSLITKKGTGSNTSFPHGLGVTPNIVFYKNREGGNNWGFTGNIGELVYGTNKMTIQAATAIAADTNETLSSTNATLVHVGNSGAANGTNNTTNYYCFAEKPGFSKFGTYYGDGVNDGPYVWCGFRPAMIVVKNTDAGHNWRVHDRLRHGGNGVSAHHLEWSTAATQYSNYDLDFLGNGFKIRTNSTYVNNSSNTYFFMAFAEQVGTTPFETEANAG
;
A
#
# COMPACT_ATOMS: atom_id res chain seq x y z
N SER A 1 -5.49 -5.72 -0.27
CA SER A 1 -6.49 -6.06 -1.32
C SER A 1 -6.20 -5.25 -2.54
N PHE A 2 -5.90 -5.89 -3.65
CA PHE A 2 -5.95 -5.24 -4.95
C PHE A 2 -7.41 -5.19 -5.35
N CYS A 3 -8.00 -4.01 -5.43
CA CYS A 3 -9.31 -3.87 -6.00
C CYS A 3 -9.22 -3.97 -7.52
N TYR A 4 -9.74 -5.06 -8.06
CA TYR A 4 -10.10 -5.11 -9.46
C TYR A 4 -11.50 -4.50 -9.58
N THR A 5 -11.62 -3.37 -10.25
CA THR A 5 -12.92 -2.98 -10.76
C THR A 5 -13.19 -3.89 -11.96
N SER A 6 -14.07 -4.87 -11.79
CA SER A 6 -14.79 -5.42 -12.95
C SER A 6 -15.50 -4.25 -13.63
N SER A 7 -15.87 -4.39 -14.88
CA SER A 7 -16.57 -3.39 -15.71
C SER A 7 -17.86 -2.78 -15.12
N SER A 8 -18.22 -3.11 -13.89
CA SER A 8 -19.22 -2.46 -13.06
C SER A 8 -18.50 -1.62 -12.01
N ASN A 9 -18.50 -0.31 -12.16
CA ASN A 9 -17.86 0.73 -11.32
C ASN A 9 -18.38 0.77 -9.86
N ALA A 10 -18.58 -0.37 -9.21
CA ALA A 10 -19.23 -0.49 -7.90
C ALA A 10 -18.48 0.15 -6.71
N ASN A 11 -17.29 0.75 -6.94
CA ASN A 11 -16.45 1.30 -5.88
C ASN A 11 -16.11 2.80 -6.05
N GLN A 12 -16.86 3.51 -6.87
CA GLN A 12 -16.71 4.95 -7.03
C GLN A 12 -17.86 5.66 -6.33
N TRP A 13 -17.60 6.75 -5.62
CA TRP A 13 -18.64 7.56 -4.95
C TRP A 13 -19.73 8.03 -5.91
N SER A 14 -19.34 8.40 -7.13
CA SER A 14 -20.28 8.80 -8.18
C SER A 14 -21.31 7.74 -8.53
N HIS A 15 -20.97 6.46 -8.34
CA HIS A 15 -21.89 5.35 -8.58
C HIS A 15 -23.05 5.34 -7.59
N TYR A 16 -22.83 5.88 -6.39
CA TYR A 16 -23.82 5.98 -5.33
C TYR A 16 -24.54 7.32 -5.29
N LEU A 17 -24.22 8.21 -6.23
CA LEU A 17 -24.97 9.44 -6.47
C LEU A 17 -25.97 9.19 -7.60
N THR A 18 -27.22 8.98 -7.24
CA THR A 18 -28.31 8.55 -8.16
C THR A 18 -29.47 9.53 -8.15
N GLY A 19 -30.25 9.53 -9.24
CA GLY A 19 -31.48 10.32 -9.36
C GLY A 19 -32.14 10.15 -10.71
N GLY A 20 -33.36 10.64 -10.85
CA GLY A 20 -34.12 10.51 -12.10
C GLY A 20 -33.37 11.15 -13.27
N GLY A 21 -33.24 10.44 -14.39
CA GLY A 21 -32.70 10.95 -15.64
C GLY A 21 -31.16 10.99 -15.76
N GLY A 22 -30.41 10.66 -14.69
CA GLY A 22 -28.93 10.58 -14.73
C GLY A 22 -28.24 11.96 -14.77
N PHE A 23 -26.94 11.97 -15.12
CA PHE A 23 -26.09 13.16 -15.19
C PHE A 23 -25.79 13.56 -16.64
N GLN A 24 -25.56 14.84 -16.88
CA GLN A 24 -25.17 15.35 -18.21
C GLN A 24 -23.76 14.90 -18.55
N GLY A 25 -23.49 14.50 -19.80
CA GLY A 25 -22.21 13.97 -20.22
C GLY A 25 -21.00 14.88 -19.99
N SER A 26 -21.18 16.19 -20.05
CA SER A 26 -20.14 17.18 -19.74
C SER A 26 -19.98 17.45 -18.22
N TYR A 27 -20.91 16.94 -17.39
CA TYR A 27 -20.95 17.15 -15.94
C TYR A 27 -21.29 15.84 -15.22
N PRO A 28 -20.47 14.83 -15.33
CA PRO A 28 -20.76 13.51 -14.75
C PRO A 28 -20.77 13.54 -13.22
N ALA A 29 -21.37 12.54 -12.61
CA ALA A 29 -21.43 12.39 -11.16
C ALA A 29 -20.05 12.41 -10.49
N SER A 30 -19.01 11.92 -11.17
CA SER A 30 -17.62 11.94 -10.69
C SER A 30 -17.07 13.36 -10.43
N ASN A 31 -17.64 14.38 -11.03
CA ASN A 31 -17.23 15.76 -10.75
C ASN A 31 -17.54 16.20 -9.31
N ALA A 32 -18.53 15.61 -8.64
CA ALA A 32 -18.80 15.87 -7.22
C ALA A 32 -17.71 15.32 -6.29
N PHE A 33 -16.84 14.46 -6.80
CA PHE A 33 -15.83 13.71 -6.04
C PHE A 33 -14.41 13.88 -6.60
N ASN A 34 -14.16 14.91 -7.41
CA ASN A 34 -12.83 15.16 -7.99
C ASN A 34 -11.93 16.02 -7.10
N GLY A 35 -12.42 16.44 -5.94
CA GLY A 35 -11.68 17.30 -5.00
C GLY A 35 -11.61 18.77 -5.40
N THR A 36 -12.24 19.17 -6.52
CA THR A 36 -12.24 20.54 -7.03
C THR A 36 -13.62 21.15 -6.83
N THR A 37 -13.67 22.29 -6.18
CA THR A 37 -14.93 23.00 -5.88
C THR A 37 -15.18 24.22 -6.76
N THR A 38 -14.32 24.47 -7.77
CA THR A 38 -14.37 25.66 -8.62
C THR A 38 -14.71 25.36 -10.08
N GLY A 39 -15.40 26.28 -10.73
CA GLY A 39 -15.65 26.29 -12.17
C GLY A 39 -16.62 25.21 -12.65
N SER A 40 -16.33 24.58 -13.79
CA SER A 40 -17.15 23.51 -14.39
C SER A 40 -17.00 22.16 -13.72
N SER A 41 -16.38 22.11 -12.56
CA SER A 41 -16.07 20.87 -11.82
C SER A 41 -17.20 20.38 -10.91
N THR A 42 -18.43 20.68 -11.24
CA THR A 42 -19.62 20.21 -10.53
C THR A 42 -20.28 19.05 -11.27
N SER A 43 -20.86 18.10 -10.56
CA SER A 43 -21.82 17.17 -11.15
C SER A 43 -23.14 17.91 -11.43
N ARG A 44 -23.77 17.57 -12.54
CA ARG A 44 -25.04 18.19 -12.92
C ARG A 44 -26.00 17.12 -13.40
N SER A 45 -27.17 17.03 -12.76
CA SER A 45 -28.26 16.20 -13.26
C SER A 45 -28.75 16.67 -14.63
N THR A 46 -29.46 15.81 -15.35
CA THR A 46 -30.16 16.21 -16.59
C THR A 46 -31.16 17.32 -16.31
N ASN A 47 -31.40 18.17 -17.31
CA ASN A 47 -32.36 19.29 -17.17
C ASN A 47 -33.69 18.79 -16.63
N SER A 48 -34.26 19.53 -15.69
CA SER A 48 -35.54 19.23 -15.02
C SER A 48 -35.50 18.10 -13.98
N GLN A 49 -34.32 17.59 -13.64
CA GLN A 49 -34.19 16.64 -12.53
C GLN A 49 -33.89 17.39 -11.24
N THR A 50 -34.88 17.51 -10.39
CA THR A 50 -34.82 18.33 -9.18
C THR A 50 -34.31 17.63 -7.95
N THR A 51 -34.12 16.31 -8.01
CA THR A 51 -33.67 15.51 -6.86
C THR A 51 -32.54 14.56 -7.24
N GLN A 52 -31.48 14.51 -6.44
CA GLN A 52 -30.39 13.54 -6.48
C GLN A 52 -30.14 13.01 -5.07
N THR A 53 -29.75 11.74 -4.97
CA THR A 53 -29.48 11.10 -3.67
C THR A 53 -28.12 10.41 -3.71
N PHE A 54 -27.30 10.71 -2.72
CA PHE A 54 -26.04 10.03 -2.45
C PHE A 54 -26.28 8.97 -1.38
N THR A 55 -26.09 7.69 -1.71
CA THR A 55 -26.33 6.55 -0.81
C THR A 55 -25.03 5.72 -0.72
N PRO A 56 -24.13 6.06 0.19
CA PRO A 56 -22.85 5.34 0.33
C PRO A 56 -23.08 3.91 0.82
N PRO A 57 -22.36 2.91 0.28
CA PRO A 57 -22.52 1.52 0.69
C PRO A 57 -22.06 1.31 2.13
N GLY A 58 -22.93 0.69 2.95
CA GLY A 58 -22.64 0.44 4.38
C GLY A 58 -22.67 1.66 5.28
N GLY A 59 -23.06 2.83 4.71
CA GLY A 59 -23.06 4.10 5.43
C GLY A 59 -21.65 4.69 5.67
N ILE A 60 -21.60 5.96 6.05
CA ILE A 60 -20.35 6.65 6.43
C ILE A 60 -20.49 7.20 7.84
N SER A 61 -19.72 6.71 8.78
CA SER A 61 -19.69 7.26 10.13
C SER A 61 -18.97 8.62 10.15
N TYR A 62 -19.50 9.56 10.93
CA TYR A 62 -18.88 10.85 11.21
C TYR A 62 -18.86 11.13 12.70
N SER A 63 -17.91 11.93 13.16
CA SER A 63 -17.69 12.25 14.57
C SER A 63 -17.72 13.75 14.88
N SER A 64 -17.76 14.58 13.85
CA SER A 64 -17.71 16.04 13.98
C SER A 64 -18.75 16.73 13.11
N SER A 65 -18.68 16.57 11.79
CA SER A 65 -19.58 17.27 10.88
C SER A 65 -19.73 16.58 9.53
N VAL A 66 -20.88 16.85 8.89
CA VAL A 66 -21.10 16.58 7.47
C VAL A 66 -21.40 17.91 6.79
N GLU A 67 -20.72 18.19 5.69
CA GLU A 67 -20.86 19.42 4.94
C GLU A 67 -20.98 19.13 3.44
N VAL A 68 -21.74 19.96 2.75
CA VAL A 68 -21.92 19.86 1.29
C VAL A 68 -21.60 21.18 0.61
N TRP A 69 -21.09 21.10 -0.61
CA TRP A 69 -20.92 22.25 -1.49
C TRP A 69 -21.83 22.07 -2.71
N THR A 70 -22.74 23.01 -2.92
CA THR A 70 -23.66 23.02 -4.06
C THR A 70 -23.51 24.30 -4.88
N TRP A 71 -23.83 24.20 -6.17
CA TRP A 71 -23.94 25.35 -7.09
C TRP A 71 -25.39 25.58 -7.47
N MET A 72 -26.30 25.38 -6.53
CA MET A 72 -27.75 25.57 -6.70
C MET A 72 -28.35 26.16 -5.44
N ASP A 73 -29.48 26.84 -5.62
CA ASP A 73 -30.39 27.11 -4.53
C ASP A 73 -31.35 25.93 -4.33
N GLY A 74 -31.54 25.52 -3.08
CA GLY A 74 -32.38 24.37 -2.80
C GLY A 74 -32.30 23.90 -1.35
N THR A 75 -32.55 22.62 -1.16
CA THR A 75 -32.43 21.99 0.16
C THR A 75 -31.65 20.70 0.11
N VAL A 76 -31.00 20.39 1.23
CA VAL A 76 -30.32 19.12 1.45
C VAL A 76 -30.83 18.51 2.76
N SER A 77 -31.05 17.20 2.78
CA SER A 77 -31.38 16.47 4.00
C SER A 77 -30.48 15.25 4.17
N LEU A 78 -30.11 14.97 5.43
CA LEU A 78 -29.36 13.80 5.84
C LEU A 78 -30.35 12.76 6.40
N ASN A 79 -30.33 11.52 5.89
CA ASN A 79 -31.13 10.38 6.36
C ASN A 79 -32.62 10.68 6.50
N GLY A 80 -33.19 11.51 5.60
CA GLY A 80 -34.59 11.91 5.66
C GLY A 80 -34.95 12.86 6.80
N GLY A 81 -33.97 13.44 7.45
CA GLY A 81 -34.14 14.50 8.47
C GLY A 81 -34.63 15.81 7.88
N SER A 82 -34.62 16.86 8.70
CA SER A 82 -35.08 18.21 8.31
C SER A 82 -34.30 18.74 7.10
N ASN A 83 -35.01 19.40 6.19
CA ASN A 83 -34.41 20.07 5.05
C ASN A 83 -33.57 21.27 5.50
N ILE A 84 -32.32 21.34 5.08
CA ILE A 84 -31.42 22.45 5.30
C ILE A 84 -31.30 23.22 4.00
N THR A 85 -31.54 24.52 4.06
CA THR A 85 -31.43 25.40 2.88
C THR A 85 -29.97 25.53 2.47
N VAL A 86 -29.69 25.30 1.21
CA VAL A 86 -28.41 25.54 0.57
C VAL A 86 -28.59 26.59 -0.51
N SER A 87 -27.56 27.39 -0.74
CA SER A 87 -27.53 28.44 -1.75
C SER A 87 -26.25 28.31 -2.61
N ASN A 88 -26.31 28.91 -3.79
CA ASN A 88 -25.17 28.99 -4.70
C ASN A 88 -24.15 30.05 -4.20
N ASP A 89 -23.65 29.87 -2.98
CA ASP A 89 -22.71 30.80 -2.34
C ASP A 89 -21.25 30.35 -2.45
N GLN A 90 -20.98 29.25 -3.18
CA GLN A 90 -19.66 28.72 -3.44
C GLN A 90 -18.88 28.40 -2.15
N SER A 91 -19.56 27.85 -1.17
CA SER A 91 -18.97 27.46 0.12
C SER A 91 -19.51 26.13 0.63
N PHE A 92 -18.77 25.47 1.54
CA PHE A 92 -19.29 24.33 2.25
C PHE A 92 -20.36 24.75 3.26
N ARG A 93 -21.50 24.08 3.20
CA ARG A 93 -22.63 24.25 4.14
C ARG A 93 -22.70 23.03 5.05
N THR A 94 -22.67 23.23 6.36
CA THR A 94 -22.84 22.17 7.34
C THR A 94 -24.29 21.65 7.31
N ILE A 95 -24.45 20.35 7.15
CA ILE A 95 -25.77 19.68 7.16
C ILE A 95 -25.96 18.78 8.39
N ALA A 96 -24.88 18.45 9.11
CA ALA A 96 -24.94 17.76 10.40
C ALA A 96 -23.70 18.12 11.25
N THR A 97 -23.89 18.10 12.57
CA THR A 97 -22.81 18.24 13.58
C THR A 97 -22.93 17.14 14.62
N GLY A 98 -21.80 16.83 15.30
CA GLY A 98 -21.72 15.77 16.28
C GLY A 98 -21.33 14.44 15.64
N SER A 99 -21.83 13.33 16.14
CA SER A 99 -21.53 11.97 15.63
C SER A 99 -22.79 11.29 15.08
N GLY A 100 -22.57 10.48 14.05
CA GLY A 100 -23.67 9.73 13.43
C GLY A 100 -23.18 8.92 12.22
N THR A 101 -24.14 8.49 11.40
CA THR A 101 -23.87 7.77 10.15
C THR A 101 -24.61 8.45 9.00
N ILE A 102 -23.97 8.57 7.86
CA ILE A 102 -24.59 8.98 6.60
C ILE A 102 -25.12 7.70 5.93
N ASP A 103 -26.40 7.44 6.02
CA ASP A 103 -27.03 6.37 5.25
C ASP A 103 -27.35 6.87 3.84
N TYR A 104 -27.84 8.12 3.75
CA TYR A 104 -28.01 8.83 2.48
C TYR A 104 -28.11 10.35 2.68
N ILE A 105 -27.77 11.09 1.61
CA ILE A 105 -27.95 12.54 1.52
C ILE A 105 -28.84 12.83 0.31
N THR A 106 -29.95 13.54 0.50
CA THR A 106 -30.83 13.95 -0.60
C THR A 106 -30.65 15.42 -0.89
N PHE A 107 -30.42 15.75 -2.15
CA PHE A 107 -30.27 17.10 -2.68
C PHE A 107 -31.48 17.45 -3.52
N ASN A 108 -32.12 18.60 -3.24
CA ASN A 108 -33.29 19.09 -3.97
C ASN A 108 -33.05 20.50 -4.48
N SER A 109 -33.23 20.75 -5.78
CA SER A 109 -33.14 22.05 -6.38
C SER A 109 -34.48 22.82 -6.22
N ALA A 110 -34.42 24.12 -5.88
CA ALA A 110 -35.59 24.92 -5.55
C ALA A 110 -36.45 25.34 -6.76
N SER A 111 -35.90 25.35 -7.97
CA SER A 111 -36.55 26.06 -9.09
C SER A 111 -36.83 25.23 -10.32
N GLY A 112 -37.00 23.91 -10.18
CA GLY A 112 -37.20 23.00 -11.33
C GLY A 112 -35.96 22.87 -12.22
N ASN A 113 -34.81 23.39 -11.77
CA ASN A 113 -33.51 23.30 -12.41
C ASN A 113 -32.78 22.05 -11.95
N SER A 114 -31.67 21.76 -12.61
CA SER A 114 -30.80 20.63 -12.28
C SER A 114 -30.21 20.77 -10.88
N VAL A 115 -29.89 19.64 -10.25
CA VAL A 115 -29.07 19.58 -9.03
C VAL A 115 -27.60 19.70 -9.41
N TYR A 116 -26.87 20.54 -8.72
CA TYR A 116 -25.42 20.79 -8.91
C TYR A 116 -24.68 20.50 -7.60
N ILE A 117 -23.81 19.50 -7.61
CA ILE A 117 -23.02 19.10 -6.44
C ILE A 117 -21.54 19.26 -6.78
N ALA A 118 -20.81 20.04 -5.97
CA ALA A 118 -19.38 20.26 -6.12
C ALA A 118 -18.53 19.46 -5.12
N GLY A 119 -19.12 19.06 -4.00
CA GLY A 119 -18.39 18.24 -3.03
C GLY A 119 -19.22 17.86 -1.80
N ILE A 120 -18.78 16.78 -1.17
CA ILE A 120 -19.27 16.35 0.14
C ILE A 120 -18.05 16.24 1.05
N ARG A 121 -18.13 16.79 2.26
CA ARG A 121 -17.06 16.76 3.25
C ARG A 121 -17.56 16.11 4.54
N VAL A 122 -16.78 15.17 5.08
CA VAL A 122 -17.08 14.43 6.31
C VAL A 122 -15.90 14.65 7.26
N ASP A 123 -16.18 15.16 8.46
CA ASP A 123 -15.17 15.46 9.49
C ASP A 123 -14.00 16.30 8.94
N GLY A 124 -14.31 17.31 8.11
CA GLY A 124 -13.33 18.18 7.47
C GLY A 124 -12.63 17.59 6.23
N ASN A 125 -12.87 16.32 5.86
CA ASN A 125 -12.25 15.68 4.70
C ASN A 125 -13.23 15.61 3.53
N ILE A 126 -12.83 16.11 2.36
CA ILE A 126 -13.64 16.02 1.13
C ILE A 126 -13.62 14.59 0.63
N LEU A 127 -14.79 14.05 0.27
CA LEU A 127 -14.91 12.77 -0.41
C LEU A 127 -14.37 12.91 -1.83
N ILE A 128 -13.30 12.20 -2.14
CA ILE A 128 -12.64 12.24 -3.45
C ILE A 128 -12.69 10.86 -4.08
N GLU A 129 -13.11 10.81 -5.34
CA GLU A 129 -12.89 9.62 -6.16
C GLU A 129 -11.42 9.51 -6.56
N PRO A 130 -10.85 8.30 -6.48
CA PRO A 130 -9.57 8.08 -7.08
C PRO A 130 -9.67 8.34 -8.59
N GLN A 131 -8.83 9.21 -9.12
CA GLN A 131 -8.66 9.36 -10.55
C GLN A 131 -8.05 8.06 -11.07
N GLY A 132 -8.83 7.30 -11.82
CA GLY A 132 -8.36 6.03 -12.37
C GLY A 132 -7.21 6.23 -13.35
N VAL A 133 -6.14 5.46 -13.21
CA VAL A 133 -5.10 5.36 -14.22
C VAL A 133 -5.55 4.35 -15.26
N THR A 134 -5.74 4.79 -16.50
CA THR A 134 -6.03 3.89 -17.61
C THR A 134 -4.75 3.21 -18.06
N ILE A 135 -4.64 1.91 -17.86
CA ILE A 135 -3.54 1.09 -18.37
C ILE A 135 -4.12 0.17 -19.45
N ASN A 136 -3.67 0.32 -20.69
CA ASN A 136 -4.12 -0.49 -21.83
C ASN A 136 -5.66 -0.52 -22.04
N GLY A 137 -6.34 0.61 -21.82
CA GLY A 137 -7.80 0.71 -21.96
C GLY A 137 -8.61 0.22 -20.75
N ASP A 138 -7.94 -0.26 -19.70
CA ASP A 138 -8.57 -0.65 -18.45
C ASP A 138 -8.38 0.47 -17.41
N THR A 139 -9.47 0.97 -16.85
CA THR A 139 -9.43 2.00 -15.83
C THR A 139 -9.23 1.35 -14.47
N ARG A 140 -8.00 1.41 -13.96
CA ARG A 140 -7.69 0.95 -12.60
C ARG A 140 -7.79 2.12 -11.65
N ALA A 141 -8.70 2.04 -10.71
CA ALA A 141 -8.75 2.98 -9.60
C ALA A 141 -7.50 2.82 -8.72
N GLU A 142 -6.71 3.88 -8.54
CA GLU A 142 -5.59 3.85 -7.57
C GLU A 142 -6.08 3.67 -6.13
N ASN A 143 -7.38 3.90 -5.89
CA ASN A 143 -8.06 3.73 -4.61
C ASN A 143 -9.44 3.17 -4.79
N CYS A 144 -9.68 2.05 -4.21
CA CYS A 144 -10.97 1.40 -4.25
C CYS A 144 -12.01 2.05 -3.35
N ASN A 145 -11.58 2.74 -2.33
CA ASN A 145 -12.44 3.47 -1.41
C ASN A 145 -11.61 4.57 -0.73
N PRO A 146 -11.92 5.87 -0.87
CA PRO A 146 -11.24 6.92 -0.14
C PRO A 146 -11.35 6.77 1.39
N PHE A 147 -12.33 6.00 1.90
CA PHE A 147 -12.41 5.61 3.30
C PHE A 147 -11.49 4.46 3.70
N GLU A 148 -10.83 3.80 2.73
CA GLU A 148 -9.87 2.74 2.96
C GLU A 148 -8.44 3.15 2.59
N ALA A 149 -8.14 4.45 2.63
CA ALA A 149 -6.77 4.94 2.44
C ALA A 149 -5.81 4.31 3.46
N PHE A 150 -6.35 3.89 4.60
CA PHE A 150 -5.65 3.18 5.66
C PHE A 150 -6.36 1.87 5.96
N SER A 151 -5.64 0.76 5.91
CA SER A 151 -6.17 -0.57 6.25
C SER A 151 -5.23 -1.24 7.24
N VAL A 152 -5.80 -1.78 8.32
CA VAL A 152 -5.07 -2.57 9.32
C VAL A 152 -5.83 -3.88 9.53
N ASP A 153 -5.14 -4.99 9.28
CA ASP A 153 -5.66 -6.36 9.43
C ASP A 153 -6.99 -6.60 8.72
N GLY A 154 -7.16 -5.99 7.54
CA GLY A 154 -8.36 -6.12 6.72
C GLY A 154 -9.49 -5.14 7.04
N VAL A 155 -9.33 -4.31 8.07
CA VAL A 155 -10.30 -3.26 8.41
C VAL A 155 -9.86 -1.93 7.78
N GLY A 156 -10.75 -1.30 7.02
CA GLY A 156 -10.52 0.01 6.39
C GLY A 156 -10.81 1.18 7.32
N TYR A 157 -10.03 2.25 7.20
CA TYR A 157 -10.16 3.47 8.00
C TYR A 157 -10.00 4.71 7.13
N PRO A 158 -10.78 5.78 7.38
CA PRO A 158 -10.70 7.03 6.60
C PRO A 158 -9.45 7.86 6.92
N THR A 159 -8.87 7.71 8.10
CA THR A 159 -7.69 8.47 8.53
C THR A 159 -6.65 7.57 9.20
N ALA A 160 -5.39 8.00 9.15
CA ALA A 160 -4.29 7.31 9.84
C ALA A 160 -4.53 7.23 11.35
N ALA A 161 -5.09 8.27 11.95
CA ALA A 161 -5.36 8.32 13.39
C ALA A 161 -6.40 7.27 13.81
N LEU A 162 -7.51 7.13 13.06
CA LEU A 162 -8.52 6.10 13.32
C LEU A 162 -7.99 4.68 13.10
N ALA A 163 -7.03 4.51 12.19
CA ALA A 163 -6.31 3.26 11.99
C ALA A 163 -5.26 2.96 13.07
N GLY A 164 -5.12 3.80 14.09
CA GLY A 164 -4.08 3.69 15.12
C GLY A 164 -2.66 3.99 14.60
N LEU A 165 -2.54 4.52 13.38
CA LEU A 165 -1.26 4.88 12.75
C LEU A 165 -0.89 6.31 13.14
N THR A 166 -0.50 6.48 14.40
CA THR A 166 -0.21 7.78 15.01
C THR A 166 1.26 7.92 15.35
N GLY A 167 1.69 9.14 15.64
CA GLY A 167 3.08 9.47 15.95
C GLY A 167 3.90 9.77 14.68
N GLY A 168 5.18 10.05 14.91
CA GLY A 168 6.06 10.53 13.85
C GLY A 168 5.89 12.03 13.57
N SER A 169 6.85 12.58 12.82
CA SER A 169 6.91 14.00 12.48
C SER A 169 6.41 14.31 11.07
N SER A 170 6.02 13.27 10.30
CA SER A 170 5.52 13.40 8.94
C SER A 170 4.25 12.58 8.74
N PRO A 171 3.19 13.19 8.17
CA PRO A 171 1.96 12.47 7.87
C PRO A 171 2.21 11.41 6.79
N ILE A 172 1.46 10.32 6.88
CA ILE A 172 1.35 9.30 5.84
C ILE A 172 0.07 9.54 5.04
N SER A 173 0.12 9.27 3.73
CA SER A 173 -1.04 9.44 2.85
C SER A 173 -1.84 8.14 2.68
N ARG A 174 -1.19 7.00 2.85
CA ARG A 174 -1.80 5.66 2.76
C ARG A 174 -1.05 4.64 3.59
N ALA A 175 -1.76 3.63 4.04
CA ALA A 175 -1.17 2.45 4.66
C ALA A 175 -2.02 1.20 4.42
N THR A 176 -1.35 0.09 4.16
CA THR A 176 -1.93 -1.25 4.29
C THR A 176 -1.05 -2.03 5.25
N VAL A 177 -1.63 -2.47 6.35
CA VAL A 177 -0.91 -3.15 7.43
C VAL A 177 -1.54 -4.51 7.66
N ASN A 178 -0.71 -5.54 7.72
CA ASN A 178 -1.09 -6.88 8.18
C ASN A 178 -0.15 -7.29 9.30
N THR A 179 -0.61 -7.14 10.54
CA THR A 179 0.20 -7.43 11.73
C THR A 179 0.45 -8.93 11.89
N LYS A 180 -0.45 -9.77 11.40
CA LYS A 180 -0.32 -11.24 11.42
C LYS A 180 0.78 -11.70 10.47
N ALA A 181 0.83 -11.16 9.26
CA ALA A 181 1.87 -11.47 8.28
C ALA A 181 3.18 -10.69 8.52
N GLY A 182 3.19 -9.72 9.44
CA GLY A 182 4.36 -8.88 9.70
C GLY A 182 4.72 -7.97 8.52
N PHE A 183 3.72 -7.50 7.77
CA PHE A 183 3.93 -6.70 6.58
C PHE A 183 3.14 -5.40 6.63
N SER A 184 3.77 -4.28 6.24
CA SER A 184 3.04 -3.05 5.95
C SER A 184 3.61 -2.33 4.73
N LEU A 185 2.70 -1.71 3.97
CA LEU A 185 3.00 -0.82 2.87
C LEU A 185 2.53 0.59 3.26
N ILE A 186 3.47 1.50 3.36
CA ILE A 186 3.22 2.90 3.74
C ILE A 186 3.57 3.81 2.57
N THR A 187 2.70 4.76 2.29
CA THR A 187 2.95 5.81 1.29
C THR A 187 2.96 7.18 1.99
N LYS A 188 3.97 7.98 1.72
CA LYS A 188 4.04 9.38 2.20
C LYS A 188 4.73 10.31 1.20
N LYS A 189 4.48 11.61 1.34
CA LYS A 189 5.29 12.62 0.68
C LYS A 189 6.58 12.87 1.44
N GLY A 190 7.68 12.95 0.72
CA GLY A 190 8.99 13.28 1.27
C GLY A 190 9.09 14.74 1.70
N THR A 191 9.86 15.00 2.74
CA THR A 191 10.08 16.32 3.32
C THR A 191 11.44 16.92 2.94
N GLY A 192 12.37 16.10 2.44
CA GLY A 192 13.77 16.48 2.19
C GLY A 192 14.58 16.70 3.47
N SER A 193 14.02 16.41 4.64
CA SER A 193 14.64 16.57 5.96
C SER A 193 14.38 15.35 6.83
N ASN A 194 15.18 15.17 7.87
CA ASN A 194 15.00 14.07 8.81
C ASN A 194 13.59 14.07 9.39
N THR A 195 12.92 12.93 9.31
CA THR A 195 11.53 12.79 9.74
C THR A 195 11.22 11.34 10.11
N SER A 196 10.04 11.12 10.69
CA SER A 196 9.56 9.79 11.04
C SER A 196 8.08 9.62 10.70
N PHE A 197 7.66 8.37 10.54
CA PHE A 197 6.27 8.02 10.23
C PHE A 197 5.91 6.65 10.83
N PRO A 198 4.62 6.42 11.15
CA PRO A 198 4.15 5.15 11.70
C PRO A 198 4.08 4.06 10.62
N HIS A 199 4.45 2.82 11.00
CA HIS A 199 4.37 1.66 10.11
C HIS A 199 3.29 0.63 10.52
N GLY A 200 2.74 0.72 11.72
CA GLY A 200 1.57 -0.05 12.16
C GLY A 200 1.80 -1.51 12.55
N LEU A 201 3.02 -2.04 12.48
CA LEU A 201 3.28 -3.46 12.76
C LEU A 201 3.28 -3.82 14.25
N GLY A 202 3.46 -2.83 15.14
CA GLY A 202 3.56 -3.04 16.59
C GLY A 202 4.87 -3.71 17.05
N VAL A 203 5.75 -4.06 16.10
CA VAL A 203 7.08 -4.63 16.33
C VAL A 203 8.06 -4.00 15.36
N THR A 204 9.33 -3.92 15.73
CA THR A 204 10.37 -3.34 14.86
C THR A 204 10.51 -4.14 13.57
N PRO A 205 10.38 -3.50 12.39
CA PRO A 205 10.67 -4.16 11.13
C PRO A 205 12.12 -4.64 11.05
N ASN A 206 12.32 -5.86 10.57
CA ASN A 206 13.66 -6.38 10.31
C ASN A 206 14.28 -5.76 9.05
N ILE A 207 13.42 -5.49 8.05
CA ILE A 207 13.82 -4.92 6.77
C ILE A 207 12.78 -3.92 6.27
N VAL A 208 13.25 -2.92 5.53
CA VAL A 208 12.42 -1.95 4.83
C VAL A 208 12.95 -1.74 3.41
N PHE A 209 12.10 -2.01 2.42
CA PHE A 209 12.30 -1.56 1.06
C PHE A 209 11.68 -0.19 0.88
N TYR A 210 12.23 0.62 0.00
CA TYR A 210 11.65 1.91 -0.35
C TYR A 210 11.81 2.22 -1.84
N LYS A 211 10.83 2.95 -2.39
CA LYS A 211 10.83 3.41 -3.77
C LYS A 211 10.22 4.79 -3.88
N ASN A 212 11.03 5.75 -4.30
CA ASN A 212 10.57 7.06 -4.75
C ASN A 212 9.85 6.89 -6.10
N ARG A 213 8.60 7.35 -6.19
CA ARG A 213 7.73 7.16 -7.36
C ARG A 213 7.98 8.19 -8.45
N GLU A 214 8.36 9.40 -8.11
CA GLU A 214 8.59 10.52 -9.03
C GLU A 214 10.07 10.68 -9.39
N GLY A 215 10.99 10.22 -8.57
CA GLY A 215 12.44 10.27 -8.83
C GLY A 215 12.94 9.06 -9.59
N GLY A 216 13.95 9.25 -10.44
CA GLY A 216 14.66 8.17 -11.16
C GLY A 216 15.54 7.28 -10.25
N ASN A 217 15.34 7.31 -8.94
CA ASN A 217 16.14 6.55 -7.98
C ASN A 217 15.79 5.06 -8.02
N ASN A 218 16.77 4.23 -7.80
CA ASN A 218 16.61 2.79 -7.67
C ASN A 218 15.78 2.41 -6.44
N TRP A 219 15.25 1.19 -6.43
CA TRP A 219 14.72 0.57 -5.21
C TRP A 219 15.84 0.44 -4.19
N GLY A 220 15.64 1.00 -3.02
CA GLY A 220 16.57 0.84 -1.91
C GLY A 220 16.05 -0.16 -0.89
N PHE A 221 16.99 -0.70 -0.14
CA PHE A 221 16.75 -1.71 0.86
C PHE A 221 17.72 -1.52 2.03
N THR A 222 17.21 -1.56 3.24
CA THR A 222 18.02 -1.57 4.45
C THR A 222 17.30 -2.35 5.55
N GLY A 223 17.98 -2.65 6.63
CA GLY A 223 17.46 -3.48 7.70
C GLY A 223 18.32 -3.52 8.93
N ASN A 224 18.02 -4.47 9.80
CA ASN A 224 18.82 -4.80 10.96
C ASN A 224 19.04 -6.31 10.99
N ILE A 225 19.84 -6.82 10.05
CA ILE A 225 20.10 -8.25 9.83
C ILE A 225 21.57 -8.43 9.42
N GLY A 226 22.35 -9.11 10.24
CA GLY A 226 23.77 -9.31 9.99
C GLY A 226 24.49 -7.98 9.88
N GLU A 227 25.18 -7.75 8.77
CA GLU A 227 25.91 -6.51 8.49
C GLU A 227 25.01 -5.37 7.97
N LEU A 228 23.76 -5.68 7.61
CA LEU A 228 22.81 -4.66 7.18
C LEU A 228 22.24 -3.96 8.41
N VAL A 229 22.62 -2.72 8.63
CA VAL A 229 22.25 -1.93 9.81
C VAL A 229 21.62 -0.60 9.37
N TYR A 230 20.47 -0.27 9.92
CA TYR A 230 19.80 1.02 9.67
C TYR A 230 20.73 2.20 9.98
N GLY A 231 20.73 3.17 9.08
CA GLY A 231 21.58 4.38 9.20
C GLY A 231 23.06 4.18 8.90
N THR A 232 23.51 2.94 8.71
CA THR A 232 24.91 2.62 8.46
C THR A 232 25.14 2.18 7.02
N ASN A 233 24.28 1.30 6.49
CA ASN A 233 24.45 0.76 5.15
C ASN A 233 23.12 0.37 4.50
N LYS A 234 23.19 0.18 3.19
CA LYS A 234 22.05 -0.15 2.34
C LYS A 234 22.44 -1.03 1.17
N MET A 235 21.43 -1.61 0.54
CA MET A 235 21.55 -2.31 -0.73
C MET A 235 20.58 -1.75 -1.76
N THR A 236 20.82 -2.05 -3.02
CA THR A 236 19.98 -1.69 -4.15
C THR A 236 19.45 -2.98 -4.82
N ILE A 237 18.14 -3.09 -5.04
CA ILE A 237 17.57 -4.30 -5.61
C ILE A 237 17.89 -4.44 -7.10
N GLN A 238 17.88 -3.35 -7.85
CA GLN A 238 18.11 -3.33 -9.31
C GLN A 238 19.60 -3.40 -9.70
N ALA A 239 20.48 -3.55 -8.74
CA ALA A 239 21.92 -3.58 -9.01
C ALA A 239 22.57 -4.81 -8.39
N ALA A 240 23.51 -5.38 -9.12
CA ALA A 240 24.38 -6.43 -8.64
C ALA A 240 25.51 -5.87 -7.75
N THR A 241 25.20 -4.97 -6.82
CA THR A 241 26.17 -4.36 -5.92
C THR A 241 26.23 -5.07 -4.59
N ALA A 242 27.40 -5.05 -3.95
CA ALA A 242 27.55 -5.42 -2.55
C ALA A 242 26.81 -4.44 -1.62
N ILE A 243 26.82 -4.73 -0.33
CA ILE A 243 26.40 -3.78 0.71
C ILE A 243 27.22 -2.49 0.58
N ALA A 244 26.57 -1.34 0.68
CA ALA A 244 27.22 -0.03 0.55
C ALA A 244 26.92 0.86 1.74
N ALA A 245 27.84 1.72 2.11
CA ALA A 245 27.60 2.73 3.14
C ALA A 245 26.41 3.63 2.80
N ASP A 246 25.58 3.92 3.79
CA ASP A 246 24.47 4.87 3.68
C ASP A 246 24.89 6.22 4.27
N THR A 247 25.54 7.03 3.44
CA THR A 247 26.06 8.34 3.84
C THR A 247 25.00 9.42 4.09
N ASN A 248 23.75 9.17 3.69
CA ASN A 248 22.65 10.12 3.81
C ASN A 248 21.57 9.67 4.80
N GLU A 249 21.88 8.67 5.63
CA GLU A 249 20.94 8.10 6.61
C GLU A 249 19.55 7.86 6.00
N THR A 250 19.52 7.20 4.84
CA THR A 250 18.30 7.02 4.02
C THR A 250 17.13 6.49 4.83
N LEU A 251 17.40 5.47 5.68
CA LEU A 251 16.56 5.10 6.82
C LEU A 251 17.48 5.04 8.04
N SER A 252 17.34 6.04 8.91
CA SER A 252 18.30 6.22 10.03
C SER A 252 18.06 5.24 11.18
N SER A 253 16.81 4.84 11.41
CA SER A 253 16.46 3.84 12.44
C SER A 253 15.01 3.37 12.28
N THR A 254 14.66 2.32 13.01
CA THR A 254 13.27 1.89 13.23
C THR A 254 13.06 1.45 14.66
N ASN A 255 11.82 1.48 15.14
CA ASN A 255 11.39 0.91 16.39
C ASN A 255 10.04 0.20 16.22
N ALA A 256 9.38 -0.17 17.30
CA ALA A 256 8.11 -0.90 17.23
C ALA A 256 6.95 -0.11 16.59
N THR A 257 7.06 1.20 16.48
CA THR A 257 5.98 2.08 15.99
C THR A 257 6.37 2.92 14.78
N LEU A 258 7.63 3.37 14.69
CA LEU A 258 8.07 4.38 13.73
C LEU A 258 9.25 3.91 12.87
N VAL A 259 9.24 4.34 11.63
CA VAL A 259 10.39 4.36 10.74
C VAL A 259 10.93 5.79 10.69
N HIS A 260 12.24 5.95 10.88
CA HIS A 260 12.95 7.22 10.78
C HIS A 260 13.71 7.28 9.48
N VAL A 261 13.54 8.36 8.73
CA VAL A 261 14.21 8.57 7.43
C VAL A 261 15.00 9.88 7.47
N GLY A 262 16.14 9.85 6.83
CA GLY A 262 17.00 11.01 6.68
C GLY A 262 16.59 11.91 5.51
N ASN A 263 17.54 12.69 5.02
CA ASN A 263 17.32 13.67 3.95
C ASN A 263 17.59 13.14 2.53
N SER A 264 17.78 11.83 2.39
CA SER A 264 18.09 11.21 1.08
C SER A 264 16.95 11.42 0.07
N GLY A 265 17.27 11.96 -1.10
CA GLY A 265 16.30 12.11 -2.20
C GLY A 265 15.71 10.78 -2.69
N ALA A 266 16.39 9.66 -2.45
CA ALA A 266 15.91 8.32 -2.84
C ALA A 266 14.76 7.82 -1.95
N ALA A 267 14.78 8.12 -0.65
CA ALA A 267 13.74 7.69 0.28
C ALA A 267 12.81 8.84 0.71
N ASN A 268 13.30 10.08 0.76
CA ASN A 268 12.56 11.20 1.36
C ASN A 268 12.70 12.50 0.57
N GLY A 269 12.81 12.43 -0.76
CA GLY A 269 12.94 13.61 -1.63
C GLY A 269 11.76 14.57 -1.46
N THR A 270 12.05 15.87 -1.35
CA THR A 270 11.05 16.93 -1.12
C THR A 270 9.89 16.84 -2.10
N ASN A 271 8.67 16.75 -1.59
CA ASN A 271 7.41 16.61 -2.31
C ASN A 271 7.25 15.34 -3.17
N ASN A 272 8.24 14.46 -3.22
CA ASN A 272 8.13 13.19 -3.93
C ASN A 272 7.37 12.17 -3.10
N THR A 273 6.53 11.38 -3.74
CA THR A 273 5.82 10.28 -3.09
C THR A 273 6.73 9.06 -3.00
N THR A 274 6.92 8.54 -1.81
CA THR A 274 7.70 7.32 -1.59
C THR A 274 6.85 6.23 -0.96
N ASN A 275 6.98 5.02 -1.49
CA ASN A 275 6.43 3.81 -0.91
C ASN A 275 7.49 3.11 -0.05
N TYR A 276 7.08 2.67 1.15
CA TYR A 276 7.91 1.90 2.07
C TYR A 276 7.22 0.58 2.37
N TYR A 277 7.95 -0.52 2.18
CA TYR A 277 7.52 -1.88 2.40
C TYR A 277 8.26 -2.39 3.63
N CYS A 278 7.58 -2.47 4.76
CA CYS A 278 8.16 -2.87 6.03
C CYS A 278 7.84 -4.34 6.31
N PHE A 279 8.86 -5.11 6.68
CA PHE A 279 8.71 -6.53 7.01
C PHE A 279 9.29 -6.81 8.39
N ALA A 280 8.48 -7.46 9.23
CA ALA A 280 8.89 -8.05 10.49
C ALA A 280 8.75 -9.56 10.40
N GLU A 281 9.72 -10.31 10.91
CA GLU A 281 9.66 -11.78 10.97
C GLU A 281 8.43 -12.27 11.71
N LYS A 282 7.86 -13.34 11.19
CA LYS A 282 6.77 -14.09 11.84
C LYS A 282 7.11 -15.57 11.88
N PRO A 283 7.18 -16.17 13.06
CA PRO A 283 7.41 -17.60 13.21
C PRO A 283 6.43 -18.41 12.35
N GLY A 284 6.93 -19.44 11.66
CA GLY A 284 6.14 -20.28 10.77
C GLY A 284 5.76 -19.64 9.42
N PHE A 285 6.02 -18.35 9.19
CA PHE A 285 5.62 -17.66 7.97
C PHE A 285 6.77 -16.95 7.25
N SER A 286 7.60 -16.19 7.96
CA SER A 286 8.71 -15.45 7.33
C SER A 286 9.96 -15.49 8.18
N LYS A 287 11.11 -15.61 7.51
CA LYS A 287 12.44 -15.59 8.12
C LYS A 287 13.38 -14.75 7.28
N PHE A 288 14.12 -13.86 7.96
CA PHE A 288 15.15 -13.03 7.35
C PHE A 288 16.47 -13.27 8.10
N GLY A 289 17.57 -13.38 7.39
CA GLY A 289 18.81 -13.68 8.05
C GLY A 289 20.01 -13.64 7.12
N THR A 290 21.12 -14.13 7.65
CA THR A 290 22.36 -14.32 6.88
C THR A 290 22.88 -15.75 7.07
N TYR A 291 23.64 -16.20 6.10
CA TYR A 291 24.47 -17.40 6.21
C TYR A 291 25.84 -17.15 5.57
N TYR A 292 26.81 -18.00 5.90
CA TYR A 292 28.15 -17.95 5.32
C TYR A 292 28.30 -19.05 4.26
N GLY A 293 28.86 -18.67 3.12
CA GLY A 293 29.23 -19.63 2.09
C GLY A 293 30.46 -20.44 2.49
N ASP A 294 30.49 -21.70 2.11
CA ASP A 294 31.62 -22.63 2.33
C ASP A 294 32.37 -23.01 1.04
N GLY A 295 31.80 -22.66 -0.13
CA GLY A 295 32.42 -22.90 -1.43
C GLY A 295 32.36 -24.35 -1.92
N VAL A 296 31.55 -25.20 -1.29
CA VAL A 296 31.41 -26.61 -1.70
C VAL A 296 29.97 -26.90 -2.20
N ASN A 297 29.81 -27.93 -3.04
CA ASN A 297 28.53 -28.26 -3.62
C ASN A 297 27.51 -28.82 -2.58
N ASP A 298 27.97 -29.44 -1.51
CA ASP A 298 27.11 -29.78 -0.38
C ASP A 298 27.18 -28.72 0.70
N GLY A 299 26.76 -27.50 0.31
CA GLY A 299 26.88 -26.26 1.05
C GLY A 299 26.05 -26.15 2.32
N PRO A 300 25.93 -24.96 2.91
CA PRO A 300 25.30 -24.78 4.19
C PRO A 300 23.80 -25.10 4.17
N TYR A 301 23.32 -25.64 5.30
CA TYR A 301 21.92 -25.72 5.62
C TYR A 301 21.49 -24.45 6.36
N VAL A 302 20.36 -23.85 5.93
CA VAL A 302 19.80 -22.64 6.51
C VAL A 302 18.43 -22.94 7.10
N TRP A 303 18.34 -22.86 8.42
CA TRP A 303 17.09 -23.08 9.14
C TRP A 303 16.14 -21.89 9.06
N CYS A 304 14.87 -22.13 8.76
CA CYS A 304 13.81 -21.11 8.71
C CYS A 304 12.71 -21.35 9.75
N GLY A 305 12.57 -22.59 10.27
CA GLY A 305 11.49 -23.00 11.16
C GLY A 305 10.18 -23.37 10.45
N PHE A 306 10.21 -23.39 9.11
CA PHE A 306 9.09 -23.76 8.25
C PHE A 306 9.63 -24.19 6.88
N ARG A 307 8.79 -24.82 6.07
CA ARG A 307 9.09 -25.12 4.67
C ARG A 307 8.93 -23.84 3.82
N PRO A 308 9.99 -23.32 3.22
CA PRO A 308 9.88 -22.14 2.36
C PRO A 308 9.10 -22.44 1.07
N ALA A 309 8.29 -21.50 0.60
CA ALA A 309 7.72 -21.47 -0.73
C ALA A 309 8.52 -20.55 -1.66
N MET A 310 9.09 -19.48 -1.10
CA MET A 310 9.93 -18.52 -1.81
C MET A 310 11.17 -18.21 -0.96
N ILE A 311 12.32 -18.16 -1.62
CA ILE A 311 13.60 -17.80 -1.03
C ILE A 311 14.26 -16.76 -1.93
N VAL A 312 14.70 -15.68 -1.35
CA VAL A 312 15.53 -14.67 -2.02
C VAL A 312 16.91 -14.69 -1.39
N VAL A 313 17.96 -14.72 -2.20
CA VAL A 313 19.36 -14.72 -1.75
C VAL A 313 20.12 -13.59 -2.40
N LYS A 314 20.98 -12.94 -1.62
CA LYS A 314 21.89 -11.89 -2.07
C LYS A 314 23.26 -12.01 -1.41
N ASN A 315 24.31 -12.09 -2.22
CA ASN A 315 25.68 -11.95 -1.73
C ASN A 315 25.91 -10.49 -1.25
N THR A 316 26.27 -10.30 0.02
CA THR A 316 26.47 -8.97 0.62
C THR A 316 27.88 -8.42 0.40
N ASP A 317 28.85 -9.28 0.16
CA ASP A 317 30.26 -8.93 0.04
C ASP A 317 30.70 -8.69 -1.40
N ALA A 318 29.90 -9.16 -2.37
CA ALA A 318 30.25 -9.09 -3.78
C ALA A 318 29.08 -8.64 -4.67
N GLY A 319 29.44 -8.11 -5.84
CA GLY A 319 28.52 -7.61 -6.84
C GLY A 319 27.82 -8.71 -7.64
N HIS A 320 26.98 -9.52 -6.99
CA HIS A 320 26.17 -10.55 -7.63
C HIS A 320 24.68 -10.17 -7.65
N ASN A 321 23.94 -10.70 -8.62
CA ASN A 321 22.50 -10.47 -8.74
C ASN A 321 21.73 -11.09 -7.59
N TRP A 322 20.55 -10.51 -7.30
CA TRP A 322 19.58 -11.07 -6.38
C TRP A 322 18.94 -12.30 -7.00
N ARG A 323 19.06 -13.46 -6.40
CA ARG A 323 18.42 -14.69 -6.86
C ARG A 323 17.13 -14.97 -6.12
N VAL A 324 16.08 -15.28 -6.88
CA VAL A 324 14.74 -15.58 -6.38
C VAL A 324 14.38 -16.99 -6.78
N HIS A 325 14.21 -17.84 -5.80
CA HIS A 325 13.78 -19.22 -5.94
C HIS A 325 12.35 -19.36 -5.42
N ASP A 326 11.48 -20.00 -6.17
CA ASP A 326 10.16 -20.40 -5.71
C ASP A 326 9.92 -21.89 -5.95
N ARG A 327 9.19 -22.51 -5.03
CA ARG A 327 8.99 -23.96 -5.03
C ARG A 327 8.22 -24.45 -6.26
N LEU A 328 7.29 -23.68 -6.78
CA LEU A 328 6.48 -24.07 -7.94
C LEU A 328 7.31 -24.05 -9.22
N ARG A 329 8.17 -23.06 -9.38
CA ARG A 329 9.11 -22.94 -10.50
C ARG A 329 10.21 -23.98 -10.44
N HIS A 330 10.61 -24.36 -9.23
CA HIS A 330 11.75 -25.24 -8.98
C HIS A 330 11.55 -26.69 -9.45
N GLY A 331 10.31 -27.12 -9.70
CA GLY A 331 10.01 -28.44 -10.21
C GLY A 331 10.30 -29.61 -9.25
N GLY A 332 10.61 -29.33 -7.99
CA GLY A 332 11.09 -30.28 -6.99
C GLY A 332 12.60 -30.15 -6.72
N ASN A 333 13.07 -30.78 -5.65
CA ASN A 333 14.48 -30.82 -5.33
C ASN A 333 15.21 -31.72 -6.35
N GLY A 334 16.32 -31.23 -6.91
CA GLY A 334 17.13 -31.99 -7.87
C GLY A 334 17.40 -31.25 -9.17
N VAL A 335 17.48 -31.95 -10.29
CA VAL A 335 18.06 -31.49 -11.57
C VAL A 335 17.30 -30.41 -12.36
N SER A 336 16.15 -29.95 -11.93
CA SER A 336 15.31 -28.99 -12.69
C SER A 336 15.09 -27.68 -11.96
N ALA A 337 16.03 -27.27 -11.14
CA ALA A 337 15.93 -26.03 -10.38
C ALA A 337 15.99 -24.79 -11.28
N HIS A 338 15.05 -23.91 -11.10
CA HIS A 338 14.97 -22.65 -11.82
C HIS A 338 14.95 -21.47 -10.86
N HIS A 339 15.58 -20.35 -11.25
CA HIS A 339 15.50 -19.09 -10.50
C HIS A 339 15.34 -17.90 -11.42
N LEU A 340 14.87 -16.80 -10.84
CA LEU A 340 14.87 -15.47 -11.45
C LEU A 340 15.90 -14.59 -10.76
N GLU A 341 16.27 -13.51 -11.41
CA GLU A 341 17.11 -12.46 -10.85
C GLU A 341 16.35 -11.13 -10.82
N TRP A 342 16.24 -10.50 -9.65
CA TRP A 342 15.55 -9.20 -9.52
C TRP A 342 16.32 -8.04 -10.12
N SER A 343 17.63 -8.16 -10.25
CA SER A 343 18.50 -7.09 -10.72
C SER A 343 18.67 -7.03 -12.23
N THR A 344 18.06 -7.93 -12.98
CA THR A 344 18.18 -7.99 -14.45
C THR A 344 16.84 -8.24 -15.10
N ALA A 345 16.75 -7.95 -16.41
CA ALA A 345 15.62 -8.34 -17.26
C ALA A 345 15.86 -9.69 -17.95
N ALA A 346 16.77 -10.50 -17.41
CA ALA A 346 17.11 -11.81 -17.97
C ALA A 346 15.94 -12.80 -17.87
N THR A 347 15.94 -13.75 -18.76
CA THR A 347 15.04 -14.90 -18.71
C THR A 347 15.35 -15.79 -17.50
N GLN A 348 14.48 -16.73 -17.21
CA GLN A 348 14.70 -17.74 -16.17
C GLN A 348 16.00 -18.50 -16.43
N TYR A 349 16.77 -18.71 -15.35
CA TYR A 349 17.96 -19.54 -15.33
C TYR A 349 17.64 -20.96 -14.85
N SER A 350 18.39 -21.94 -15.35
CA SER A 350 18.25 -23.37 -14.99
C SER A 350 19.48 -23.86 -14.24
N ASN A 351 19.76 -23.29 -13.08
CA ASN A 351 20.86 -23.70 -12.21
C ASN A 351 20.33 -24.33 -10.94
N TYR A 352 20.92 -25.44 -10.52
CA TYR A 352 20.59 -26.09 -9.27
C TYR A 352 21.36 -25.42 -8.12
N ASP A 353 20.75 -24.48 -7.45
CA ASP A 353 21.38 -23.72 -6.39
C ASP A 353 21.05 -24.25 -4.99
N LEU A 354 19.82 -24.73 -4.76
CA LEU A 354 19.37 -25.12 -3.43
C LEU A 354 18.23 -26.14 -3.44
N ASP A 355 18.04 -26.82 -2.30
CA ASP A 355 16.88 -27.65 -1.97
C ASP A 355 15.94 -26.91 -1.01
N PHE A 356 14.62 -27.01 -1.25
CA PHE A 356 13.59 -26.66 -0.29
C PHE A 356 13.35 -27.82 0.69
N LEU A 357 13.59 -27.61 1.96
CA LEU A 357 13.43 -28.60 3.02
C LEU A 357 12.23 -28.28 3.91
N GLY A 358 11.80 -29.23 4.73
CA GLY A 358 10.62 -29.09 5.60
C GLY A 358 10.72 -27.95 6.61
N ASN A 359 11.93 -27.52 7.00
CA ASN A 359 12.17 -26.50 8.00
C ASN A 359 13.24 -25.46 7.60
N GLY A 360 13.54 -25.36 6.31
CA GLY A 360 14.54 -24.43 5.78
C GLY A 360 14.95 -24.80 4.36
N PHE A 361 16.18 -24.47 4.00
CA PHE A 361 16.78 -24.80 2.70
C PHE A 361 18.24 -25.19 2.82
N LYS A 362 18.75 -25.90 1.82
CA LYS A 362 20.15 -26.30 1.75
C LYS A 362 20.75 -25.89 0.42
N ILE A 363 21.90 -25.24 0.47
CA ILE A 363 22.64 -24.86 -0.74
C ILE A 363 23.26 -26.12 -1.36
N ARG A 364 23.21 -26.22 -2.71
CA ARG A 364 23.63 -27.38 -3.50
C ARG A 364 24.65 -27.06 -4.59
N THR A 365 25.32 -25.95 -4.47
CA THR A 365 26.29 -25.48 -5.46
C THR A 365 27.43 -24.74 -4.78
N ASN A 366 28.58 -24.69 -5.42
CA ASN A 366 29.72 -23.81 -5.05
C ASN A 366 29.67 -22.46 -5.80
N SER A 367 28.54 -22.12 -6.43
CA SER A 367 28.39 -20.88 -7.19
C SER A 367 28.61 -19.66 -6.31
N THR A 368 29.42 -18.73 -6.79
CA THR A 368 29.73 -17.46 -6.09
C THR A 368 28.51 -16.59 -5.84
N TYR A 369 27.41 -16.81 -6.57
CA TYR A 369 26.14 -16.11 -6.37
C TYR A 369 25.44 -16.47 -5.05
N VAL A 370 25.61 -17.71 -4.57
CA VAL A 370 24.91 -18.21 -3.39
C VAL A 370 25.82 -18.94 -2.40
N ASN A 371 27.08 -19.28 -2.76
CA ASN A 371 27.96 -20.08 -1.90
C ASN A 371 29.47 -19.89 -2.15
N ASN A 372 29.95 -18.67 -2.32
CA ASN A 372 31.39 -18.43 -2.32
C ASN A 372 31.97 -18.61 -0.91
N SER A 373 33.10 -19.26 -0.80
CA SER A 373 33.81 -19.40 0.48
C SER A 373 34.07 -18.05 1.13
N SER A 374 33.79 -17.94 2.40
CA SER A 374 33.99 -16.74 3.24
C SER A 374 33.10 -15.54 2.93
N ASN A 375 32.15 -15.67 1.99
CA ASN A 375 31.20 -14.58 1.75
C ASN A 375 29.93 -14.76 2.62
N THR A 376 29.37 -13.64 3.02
CA THR A 376 28.07 -13.53 3.71
C THR A 376 26.95 -13.40 2.68
N TYR A 377 25.87 -14.07 2.94
CA TYR A 377 24.66 -14.03 2.13
C TYR A 377 23.48 -13.61 2.98
N PHE A 378 22.79 -12.56 2.55
CA PHE A 378 21.47 -12.22 3.06
C PHE A 378 20.42 -13.12 2.42
N PHE A 379 19.41 -13.54 3.19
CA PHE A 379 18.25 -14.25 2.66
C PHE A 379 16.93 -13.74 3.22
N MET A 380 15.89 -13.88 2.42
CA MET A 380 14.48 -13.79 2.82
C MET A 380 13.80 -15.08 2.45
N ALA A 381 13.10 -15.69 3.40
CA ALA A 381 12.31 -16.88 3.17
C ALA A 381 10.86 -16.65 3.62
N PHE A 382 9.92 -17.12 2.81
CA PHE A 382 8.49 -17.08 3.08
C PHE A 382 7.90 -18.48 2.96
N ALA A 383 7.03 -18.83 3.92
CA ALA A 383 6.39 -20.12 3.97
C ALA A 383 5.43 -20.37 2.81
N GLU A 384 5.22 -21.62 2.48
CA GLU A 384 4.08 -22.06 1.70
C GLU A 384 2.83 -21.97 2.56
N GLN A 385 1.89 -21.13 2.17
CA GLN A 385 0.61 -21.07 2.85
C GLN A 385 -0.34 -22.12 2.29
N VAL A 386 -0.78 -23.03 3.14
CA VAL A 386 -1.82 -24.00 2.84
C VAL A 386 -3.01 -23.70 3.74
N GLY A 387 -4.02 -22.98 3.24
CA GLY A 387 -5.24 -22.67 3.99
C GLY A 387 -5.61 -21.19 4.04
N THR A 388 -6.72 -20.90 4.70
CA THR A 388 -7.36 -19.58 4.69
C THR A 388 -6.77 -18.55 5.65
N THR A 389 -5.86 -18.99 6.56
CA THR A 389 -5.14 -18.08 7.46
C THR A 389 -3.67 -18.49 7.59
N PRO A 390 -2.72 -17.52 7.65
CA PRO A 390 -1.29 -17.78 7.70
C PRO A 390 -0.80 -18.61 8.90
N PHE A 391 -1.63 -18.83 9.91
CA PHE A 391 -1.25 -19.40 11.19
C PHE A 391 -2.11 -20.56 11.68
N GLU A 392 -3.19 -20.93 10.98
CA GLU A 392 -4.08 -22.00 11.41
C GLU A 392 -3.73 -23.38 10.84
N THR A 393 -2.85 -23.45 9.84
CA THR A 393 -2.59 -24.70 9.12
C THR A 393 -1.55 -25.58 9.78
N GLU A 394 -0.64 -25.06 10.60
CA GLU A 394 0.33 -25.92 11.31
C GLU A 394 -0.26 -26.58 12.55
N ALA A 395 -1.29 -26.00 13.16
CA ALA A 395 -1.99 -26.61 14.30
C ALA A 395 -2.87 -27.80 13.91
N ASN A 396 -3.23 -27.95 12.63
CA ASN A 396 -4.11 -29.02 12.13
C ASN A 396 -3.40 -30.03 11.22
N ALA A 397 -2.09 -29.94 11.07
CA ALA A 397 -1.28 -30.89 10.28
C ALA A 397 -0.54 -31.91 11.16
N GLY A 398 -0.99 -32.09 12.39
CA GLY A 398 -0.52 -33.14 13.32
C GLY A 398 -1.42 -34.36 13.31
#